data_40353f54c6a39fb69fd0bd17430dfc80
#
_entry.id   40353f54c6a39fb69fd0bd17430dfc80
#
_cell.length_a   1.000
_cell.length_b   1.000
_cell.length_c   1.000
_cell.angle_alpha   90.00
_cell.angle_beta   90.00
_cell.angle_gamma   90.00
#
_symmetry.space_group_name_H-M   'P 1'
#
loop_
_entity.id
_entity.type
_entity.pdbx_description
1 polymer ?
#
loop_
_entity_poly.entity_id
_entity_poly.type
_entity_poly.pdbx_seq_one_letter_code
_entity_poly.pdbx_strand_id
1 'polypeptide(L)'
;MASKMIGIEIGSNTLKMVVCAGGVVKNAAVRRLPEDLVREGRVTAPAAMVDYLKTMMKENGIRPGPCALVLPTQLVLAHRVTMPVMNEAELMLNLPFEFRDFVGKDGGKYHYDYSVMEVREDAMELYAAAVRKDVVDEYYSIFKKAGLTLKIATPAEMAWLNLINSANNLPDKLCIVDIGHHLTRVSIFAGKNFVMGKTIEMGGALIDETIAADQQVDAYVARTRKEADMNKVLTCSACQDAYQALAFEVMKTLTFFSYTDATEGGNLAHLYYCGGSSVIEPLRTALIKSTSMTLHHAHRLVKMGDNVSDLALYCALAAGAAMQQQ
;
A
#
# COMPACT_ATOMS: atom_id res chain seq x y z
N MET A 1 -15.23 -9.66 23.51
CA MET A 1 -13.90 -9.00 23.40
C MET A 1 -13.71 -8.62 21.95
N ALA A 2 -13.24 -7.41 21.66
CA ALA A 2 -12.97 -7.02 20.28
C ALA A 2 -11.96 -7.99 19.64
N SER A 3 -12.25 -8.46 18.44
CA SER A 3 -11.38 -9.37 17.69
C SER A 3 -10.02 -8.70 17.47
N LYS A 4 -8.95 -9.42 17.80
CA LYS A 4 -7.56 -8.97 17.60
C LYS A 4 -7.06 -9.50 16.26
N MET A 5 -6.55 -8.60 15.41
CA MET A 5 -6.01 -8.92 14.09
C MET A 5 -4.61 -8.33 13.92
N ILE A 6 -3.70 -9.07 13.32
CA ILE A 6 -2.36 -8.60 12.97
C ILE A 6 -2.38 -8.18 11.51
N GLY A 7 -2.19 -6.90 11.21
CA GLY A 7 -1.99 -6.41 9.85
C GLY A 7 -0.53 -6.53 9.45
N ILE A 8 -0.27 -7.03 8.27
CA ILE A 8 1.08 -7.28 7.75
C ILE A 8 1.22 -6.68 6.36
N GLU A 9 2.26 -5.88 6.18
CA GLU A 9 2.69 -5.35 4.89
C GLU A 9 4.14 -5.79 4.65
N ILE A 10 4.37 -6.54 3.59
CA ILE A 10 5.70 -6.99 3.16
C ILE A 10 6.09 -6.18 1.94
N GLY A 11 6.87 -5.13 2.15
CA GLY A 11 7.42 -4.32 1.07
C GLY A 11 8.73 -4.91 0.54
N SER A 12 9.34 -4.26 -0.44
CA SER A 12 10.64 -4.67 -1.00
C SER A 12 11.81 -4.38 -0.05
N ASN A 13 11.66 -3.42 0.86
CA ASN A 13 12.74 -2.99 1.77
C ASN A 13 12.36 -3.10 3.26
N THR A 14 11.09 -3.13 3.59
CA THR A 14 10.63 -3.16 4.99
C THR A 14 9.46 -4.11 5.17
N LEU A 15 9.47 -4.80 6.31
CA LEU A 15 8.34 -5.53 6.86
C LEU A 15 7.67 -4.67 7.93
N LYS A 16 6.37 -4.50 7.83
CA LYS A 16 5.55 -3.74 8.78
C LYS A 16 4.49 -4.65 9.38
N MET A 17 4.33 -4.59 10.69
CA MET A 17 3.31 -5.30 11.42
C MET A 17 2.58 -4.36 12.37
N VAL A 18 1.27 -4.50 12.46
CA VAL A 18 0.47 -3.84 13.48
C VAL A 18 -0.43 -4.85 14.17
N VAL A 19 -0.77 -4.56 15.40
CA VAL A 19 -1.79 -5.29 16.14
C VAL A 19 -2.97 -4.36 16.34
N CYS A 20 -4.10 -4.67 15.70
CA CYS A 20 -5.35 -3.93 15.85
C CYS A 20 -6.33 -4.68 16.76
N ALA A 21 -7.06 -3.94 17.57
CA ALA A 21 -8.19 -4.44 18.35
C ALA A 21 -9.30 -3.39 18.41
N GLY A 22 -10.52 -3.73 17.98
CA GLY A 22 -11.63 -2.79 17.92
C GLY A 22 -11.37 -1.56 17.06
N GLY A 23 -10.68 -1.73 15.92
CA GLY A 23 -10.35 -0.64 14.99
C GLY A 23 -9.26 0.32 15.50
N VAL A 24 -8.54 -0.03 16.58
CA VAL A 24 -7.48 0.79 17.15
C VAL A 24 -6.16 0.03 17.12
N VAL A 25 -5.09 0.68 16.66
CA VAL A 25 -3.73 0.12 16.70
C VAL A 25 -3.25 0.08 18.16
N LYS A 26 -2.81 -1.09 18.61
CA LYS A 26 -2.34 -1.35 19.99
C LYS A 26 -0.83 -1.61 20.06
N ASN A 27 -0.23 -2.06 18.97
CA ASN A 27 1.20 -2.27 18.84
C ASN A 27 1.61 -2.17 17.37
N ALA A 28 2.82 -1.75 17.11
CA ALA A 28 3.37 -1.67 15.76
C ALA A 28 4.87 -2.00 15.77
N ALA A 29 5.33 -2.59 14.69
CA ALA A 29 6.73 -2.88 14.46
C ALA A 29 7.06 -2.66 12.98
N VAL A 30 8.23 -2.10 12.73
CA VAL A 30 8.81 -1.93 11.39
C VAL A 30 10.22 -2.49 11.43
N ARG A 31 10.56 -3.30 10.45
CA ARG A 31 11.90 -3.88 10.34
C ARG A 31 12.36 -3.88 8.90
N ARG A 32 13.64 -3.50 8.68
CA ARG A 32 14.25 -3.57 7.37
C ARG A 32 14.44 -5.03 6.97
N LEU A 33 14.08 -5.37 5.74
CA LEU A 33 14.30 -6.69 5.17
C LEU A 33 15.76 -6.82 4.69
N PRO A 34 16.32 -8.02 4.77
CA PRO A 34 17.56 -8.34 4.07
C PRO A 34 17.40 -8.06 2.58
N GLU A 35 18.51 -7.68 1.95
CA GLU A 35 18.55 -7.44 0.52
C GLU A 35 18.10 -8.68 -0.24
N ASP A 36 17.35 -8.49 -1.31
CA ASP A 36 16.80 -9.55 -2.15
C ASP A 36 15.88 -10.58 -1.49
N LEU A 37 15.51 -10.44 -0.22
CA LEU A 37 14.54 -11.34 0.42
C LEU A 37 13.14 -11.23 -0.20
N VAL A 38 12.82 -10.07 -0.77
CA VAL A 38 11.60 -9.83 -1.55
C VAL A 38 11.96 -9.18 -2.88
N ARG A 39 11.57 -9.82 -3.98
CA ARG A 39 11.78 -9.30 -5.34
C ARG A 39 10.45 -9.33 -6.08
N GLU A 40 10.09 -8.19 -6.68
CA GLU A 40 8.82 -8.04 -7.43
C GLU A 40 7.59 -8.54 -6.66
N GLY A 41 7.57 -8.31 -5.35
CA GLY A 41 6.49 -8.73 -4.45
C GLY A 41 6.54 -10.20 -4.03
N ARG A 42 7.45 -11.03 -4.56
CA ARG A 42 7.61 -12.44 -4.15
C ARG A 42 8.72 -12.62 -3.12
N VAL A 43 8.50 -13.53 -2.21
CA VAL A 43 9.51 -13.92 -1.21
C VAL A 43 10.49 -14.92 -1.85
N THR A 44 11.75 -14.53 -1.97
CA THR A 44 12.79 -15.35 -2.63
C THR A 44 13.30 -16.50 -1.75
N ALA A 45 13.25 -16.33 -0.42
CA ALA A 45 13.70 -17.30 0.57
C ALA A 45 12.63 -17.51 1.67
N PRO A 46 11.62 -18.37 1.43
CA PRO A 46 10.50 -18.57 2.36
C PRO A 46 10.91 -18.95 3.78
N ALA A 47 11.93 -19.81 3.94
CA ALA A 47 12.44 -20.20 5.27
C ALA A 47 13.01 -19.01 6.04
N ALA A 48 13.81 -18.18 5.38
CA ALA A 48 14.37 -16.98 5.99
C ALA A 48 13.27 -15.99 6.38
N MET A 49 12.22 -15.83 5.55
CA MET A 49 11.09 -14.98 5.87
C MET A 49 10.32 -15.49 7.10
N VAL A 50 10.15 -16.80 7.24
CA VAL A 50 9.52 -17.39 8.44
C VAL A 50 10.30 -17.03 9.71
N ASP A 51 11.62 -17.17 9.70
CA ASP A 51 12.47 -16.85 10.85
C ASP A 51 12.46 -15.34 11.13
N TYR A 52 12.40 -14.54 10.08
CA TYR A 52 12.33 -13.08 10.18
C TYR A 52 11.03 -12.62 10.85
N LEU A 53 9.90 -13.19 10.44
CA LEU A 53 8.58 -12.94 11.04
C LEU A 53 8.56 -13.34 12.52
N LYS A 54 9.05 -14.54 12.87
CA LYS A 54 9.14 -15.02 14.25
C LYS A 54 9.98 -14.11 15.13
N THR A 55 11.15 -13.71 14.63
CA THR A 55 12.10 -12.83 15.34
C THR A 55 11.44 -11.47 15.58
N MET A 56 10.85 -10.87 14.55
CA MET A 56 10.17 -9.58 14.65
C MET A 56 9.02 -9.61 15.66
N MET A 57 8.19 -10.66 15.64
CA MET A 57 7.12 -10.83 16.62
C MET A 57 7.64 -10.95 18.05
N LYS A 58 8.70 -11.76 18.25
CA LYS A 58 9.30 -11.98 19.57
C LYS A 58 9.89 -10.69 20.14
N GLU A 59 10.68 -9.96 19.34
CA GLU A 59 11.35 -8.72 19.77
C GLU A 59 10.37 -7.60 20.11
N ASN A 60 9.19 -7.58 19.48
CA ASN A 60 8.18 -6.54 19.66
C ASN A 60 6.97 -6.98 20.51
N GLY A 61 7.05 -8.13 21.17
CA GLY A 61 5.97 -8.63 22.04
C GLY A 61 4.66 -8.92 21.30
N ILE A 62 4.72 -9.19 19.99
CA ILE A 62 3.56 -9.53 19.17
C ILE A 62 3.31 -11.03 19.29
N ARG A 63 2.18 -11.40 19.92
CA ARG A 63 1.77 -12.81 20.00
C ARG A 63 1.21 -13.28 18.67
N PRO A 64 1.65 -14.44 18.14
CA PRO A 64 1.05 -15.03 16.95
C PRO A 64 -0.46 -15.17 17.04
N GLY A 65 -1.15 -15.09 15.90
CA GLY A 65 -2.61 -15.15 15.86
C GLY A 65 -3.17 -14.89 14.46
N PRO A 66 -4.46 -14.53 14.35
CA PRO A 66 -5.08 -14.21 13.08
C PRO A 66 -4.43 -12.97 12.47
N CYS A 67 -4.18 -13.02 11.16
CA CYS A 67 -3.52 -11.94 10.44
C CYS A 67 -4.20 -11.62 9.10
N ALA A 68 -4.01 -10.39 8.67
CA ALA A 68 -4.38 -9.85 7.37
C ALA A 68 -3.12 -9.40 6.64
N LEU A 69 -2.96 -9.79 5.37
CA LEU A 69 -1.87 -9.42 4.50
C LEU A 69 -2.33 -8.35 3.51
N VAL A 70 -1.56 -7.27 3.38
CA VAL A 70 -1.64 -6.40 2.21
C VAL A 70 -0.91 -7.12 1.08
N LEU A 71 -1.64 -7.47 0.04
CA LEU A 71 -1.06 -8.11 -1.14
C LEU A 71 -0.10 -7.16 -1.86
N PRO A 72 1.09 -7.63 -2.27
CA PRO A 72 1.98 -6.84 -3.10
C PRO A 72 1.31 -6.43 -4.40
N THR A 73 1.38 -5.15 -4.72
CA THR A 73 0.70 -4.56 -5.89
C THR A 73 1.04 -5.24 -7.20
N GLN A 74 2.30 -5.60 -7.37
CA GLN A 74 2.80 -6.24 -8.60
C GLN A 74 2.16 -7.61 -8.85
N LEU A 75 1.56 -8.21 -7.83
CA LEU A 75 0.97 -9.56 -7.87
C LEU A 75 -0.56 -9.55 -7.93
N VAL A 76 -1.16 -8.37 -7.90
CA VAL A 76 -2.62 -8.20 -7.93
C VAL A 76 -3.03 -7.51 -9.23
N LEU A 77 -3.94 -8.13 -9.95
CA LEU A 77 -4.70 -7.47 -11.02
C LEU A 77 -5.96 -6.90 -10.37
N ALA A 78 -6.14 -5.60 -10.43
CA ALA A 78 -7.33 -4.99 -9.85
C ALA A 78 -7.75 -3.74 -10.63
N HIS A 79 -9.06 -3.63 -10.90
CA HIS A 79 -9.64 -2.48 -11.58
C HIS A 79 -11.13 -2.35 -11.26
N ARG A 80 -11.71 -1.22 -11.65
CA ARG A 80 -13.16 -1.02 -11.58
C ARG A 80 -13.81 -1.69 -12.77
N VAL A 81 -14.93 -2.38 -12.51
CA VAL A 81 -15.77 -3.00 -13.53
C VAL A 81 -17.23 -2.59 -13.33
N THR A 82 -17.94 -2.41 -14.43
CA THR A 82 -19.38 -2.18 -14.41
C THR A 82 -20.07 -3.44 -14.94
N MET A 83 -20.95 -4.01 -14.13
CA MET A 83 -21.69 -5.24 -14.46
C MET A 83 -23.19 -5.02 -14.28
N PRO A 84 -24.05 -5.80 -14.93
CA PRO A 84 -25.48 -5.84 -14.60
C PRO A 84 -25.68 -6.21 -13.12
N VAL A 85 -26.82 -5.81 -12.55
CA VAL A 85 -27.13 -6.19 -11.16
C VAL A 85 -27.34 -7.71 -11.08
N MET A 86 -26.55 -8.36 -10.23
CA MET A 86 -26.50 -9.81 -10.06
C MET A 86 -26.39 -10.15 -8.57
N ASN A 87 -26.78 -11.38 -8.22
CA ASN A 87 -26.46 -11.93 -6.89
C ASN A 87 -25.01 -12.37 -6.79
N GLU A 88 -24.55 -12.68 -5.57
CA GLU A 88 -23.16 -13.06 -5.29
C GLU A 88 -22.70 -14.29 -6.09
N ALA A 89 -23.55 -15.31 -6.22
CA ALA A 89 -23.20 -16.52 -6.97
C ALA A 89 -23.02 -16.23 -8.47
N GLU A 90 -23.85 -15.40 -9.05
CA GLU A 90 -23.73 -14.94 -10.44
C GLU A 90 -22.49 -14.08 -10.65
N LEU A 91 -22.20 -13.17 -9.71
CA LEU A 91 -20.98 -12.34 -9.76
C LEU A 91 -19.74 -13.21 -9.76
N MET A 92 -19.61 -14.17 -8.84
CA MET A 92 -18.45 -15.04 -8.77
C MET A 92 -18.26 -15.91 -10.01
N LEU A 93 -19.33 -16.25 -10.73
CA LEU A 93 -19.25 -16.96 -12.02
C LEU A 93 -18.81 -16.05 -13.17
N ASN A 94 -19.21 -14.79 -13.15
CA ASN A 94 -18.94 -13.84 -14.24
C ASN A 94 -17.63 -13.06 -14.06
N LEU A 95 -17.19 -12.83 -12.83
CA LEU A 95 -15.99 -12.05 -12.51
C LEU A 95 -14.71 -12.51 -13.25
N PRO A 96 -14.43 -13.82 -13.46
CA PRO A 96 -13.28 -14.25 -14.22
C PRO A 96 -13.25 -13.75 -15.68
N PHE A 97 -14.41 -13.45 -16.28
CA PHE A 97 -14.49 -12.96 -17.66
C PHE A 97 -13.96 -11.52 -17.78
N GLU A 98 -14.12 -10.70 -16.72
CA GLU A 98 -13.60 -9.32 -16.65
C GLU A 98 -12.07 -9.27 -16.65
N PHE A 99 -11.43 -10.37 -16.27
CA PHE A 99 -9.97 -10.49 -16.25
C PHE A 99 -9.40 -11.26 -17.44
N ARG A 100 -10.22 -11.75 -18.37
CA ARG A 100 -9.79 -12.64 -19.46
C ARG A 100 -8.65 -12.04 -20.29
N ASP A 101 -8.69 -10.76 -20.56
CA ASP A 101 -7.65 -10.07 -21.37
C ASP A 101 -6.29 -9.99 -20.64
N PHE A 102 -6.29 -10.07 -19.32
CA PHE A 102 -5.09 -10.04 -18.49
C PHE A 102 -4.53 -11.43 -18.20
N VAL A 103 -5.39 -12.42 -17.98
CA VAL A 103 -4.99 -13.77 -17.52
C VAL A 103 -5.00 -14.81 -18.64
N GLY A 104 -5.64 -14.53 -19.78
CA GLY A 104 -5.72 -15.43 -20.93
C GLY A 104 -6.31 -16.79 -20.58
N LYS A 105 -5.60 -17.87 -20.96
CA LYS A 105 -6.00 -19.27 -20.69
C LYS A 105 -5.79 -19.69 -19.22
N ASP A 106 -5.09 -18.90 -18.44
CA ASP A 106 -4.71 -19.21 -17.06
C ASP A 106 -5.74 -18.79 -16.02
N GLY A 107 -6.92 -18.34 -16.41
CA GLY A 107 -7.98 -17.86 -15.50
C GLY A 107 -8.29 -18.80 -14.33
N GLY A 108 -8.25 -20.11 -14.55
CA GLY A 108 -8.44 -21.10 -13.47
C GLY A 108 -7.34 -21.13 -12.40
N LYS A 109 -6.20 -20.47 -12.62
CA LYS A 109 -5.07 -20.36 -11.67
C LYS A 109 -5.17 -19.15 -10.75
N TYR A 110 -6.26 -18.36 -10.83
CA TYR A 110 -6.46 -17.16 -10.04
C TYR A 110 -7.58 -17.34 -9.01
N HIS A 111 -7.45 -16.65 -7.90
CA HIS A 111 -8.54 -16.28 -7.02
C HIS A 111 -9.10 -14.95 -7.51
N TYR A 112 -10.42 -14.82 -7.44
CA TYR A 112 -11.12 -13.61 -7.78
C TYR A 112 -11.94 -13.15 -6.58
N ASP A 113 -12.02 -11.85 -6.40
CA ASP A 113 -12.82 -11.24 -5.34
C ASP A 113 -13.25 -9.83 -5.76
N TYR A 114 -14.24 -9.26 -5.10
CA TYR A 114 -14.76 -7.95 -5.42
C TYR A 114 -15.25 -7.18 -4.18
N SER A 115 -15.37 -5.89 -4.33
CA SER A 115 -16.09 -5.02 -3.41
C SER A 115 -17.11 -4.20 -4.19
N VAL A 116 -18.36 -4.17 -3.72
CA VAL A 116 -19.40 -3.35 -4.34
C VAL A 116 -19.14 -1.89 -3.98
N MET A 117 -18.98 -1.05 -5.00
CA MET A 117 -18.74 0.38 -4.85
C MET A 117 -20.06 1.15 -4.94
N GLU A 118 -20.90 0.82 -5.92
CA GLU A 118 -22.20 1.44 -6.14
C GLU A 118 -23.17 0.45 -6.78
N VAL A 119 -24.45 0.54 -6.44
CA VAL A 119 -25.53 -0.19 -7.11
C VAL A 119 -26.54 0.82 -7.63
N ARG A 120 -26.81 0.77 -8.93
CA ARG A 120 -27.84 1.52 -9.65
C ARG A 120 -28.98 0.58 -10.04
N GLU A 121 -30.00 1.09 -10.70
CA GLU A 121 -31.18 0.32 -11.07
C GLU A 121 -30.84 -0.87 -11.99
N ASP A 122 -29.97 -0.67 -12.98
CA ASP A 122 -29.64 -1.62 -14.04
C ASP A 122 -28.17 -2.09 -14.03
N ALA A 123 -27.33 -1.47 -13.21
CA ALA A 123 -25.89 -1.75 -13.18
C ALA A 123 -25.32 -1.63 -11.76
N MET A 124 -24.22 -2.33 -11.54
CA MET A 124 -23.42 -2.22 -10.34
C MET A 124 -21.95 -1.95 -10.69
N GLU A 125 -21.33 -1.06 -9.94
CA GLU A 125 -19.90 -0.80 -10.02
C GLU A 125 -19.17 -1.57 -8.93
N LEU A 126 -18.15 -2.30 -9.34
CA LEU A 126 -17.32 -3.11 -8.48
C LEU A 126 -15.87 -2.66 -8.56
N TYR A 127 -15.15 -2.77 -7.47
CA TYR A 127 -13.70 -2.91 -7.47
C TYR A 127 -13.39 -4.39 -7.45
N ALA A 128 -12.89 -4.91 -8.56
CA ALA A 128 -12.61 -6.32 -8.76
C ALA A 128 -11.11 -6.58 -8.67
N ALA A 129 -10.73 -7.72 -8.11
CA ALA A 129 -9.35 -8.13 -7.97
C ALA A 129 -9.15 -9.60 -8.35
N ALA A 130 -7.99 -9.88 -8.94
CA ALA A 130 -7.52 -11.23 -9.22
C ALA A 130 -6.07 -11.40 -8.77
N VAL A 131 -5.77 -12.51 -8.10
CA VAL A 131 -4.43 -12.86 -7.66
C VAL A 131 -4.17 -14.34 -7.94
N ARG A 132 -2.95 -14.68 -8.33
CA ARG A 132 -2.58 -16.07 -8.59
C ARG A 132 -2.68 -16.92 -7.32
N LYS A 133 -3.23 -18.13 -7.45
CA LYS A 133 -3.38 -19.08 -6.33
C LYS A 133 -2.04 -19.43 -5.69
N ASP A 134 -1.00 -19.63 -6.51
CA ASP A 134 0.35 -19.94 -6.03
C ASP A 134 0.94 -18.83 -5.14
N VAL A 135 0.62 -17.58 -5.41
CA VAL A 135 1.02 -16.43 -4.56
C VAL A 135 0.36 -16.53 -3.18
N VAL A 136 -0.95 -16.74 -3.16
CA VAL A 136 -1.70 -16.85 -1.89
C VAL A 136 -1.22 -18.06 -1.09
N ASP A 137 -1.02 -19.21 -1.75
CA ASP A 137 -0.53 -20.43 -1.14
C ASP A 137 0.88 -20.27 -0.54
N GLU A 138 1.77 -19.55 -1.23
CA GLU A 138 3.11 -19.21 -0.74
C GLU A 138 3.04 -18.40 0.57
N TYR A 139 2.30 -17.30 0.60
CA TYR A 139 2.13 -16.49 1.80
C TYR A 139 1.42 -17.25 2.91
N TYR A 140 0.39 -18.01 2.58
CA TYR A 140 -0.30 -18.88 3.55
C TYR A 140 0.67 -19.86 4.22
N SER A 141 1.54 -20.52 3.43
CA SER A 141 2.54 -21.45 3.94
C SER A 141 3.56 -20.76 4.85
N ILE A 142 4.08 -19.59 4.44
CA ILE A 142 5.04 -18.81 5.22
C ILE A 142 4.42 -18.41 6.56
N PHE A 143 3.22 -17.86 6.56
CA PHE A 143 2.55 -17.39 7.77
C PHE A 143 2.20 -18.54 8.72
N LYS A 144 1.68 -19.64 8.19
CA LYS A 144 1.41 -20.86 8.98
C LYS A 144 2.66 -21.37 9.70
N LYS A 145 3.82 -21.41 9.01
CA LYS A 145 5.11 -21.82 9.59
C LYS A 145 5.62 -20.80 10.62
N ALA A 146 5.27 -19.53 10.48
CA ALA A 146 5.57 -18.47 11.45
C ALA A 146 4.61 -18.48 12.67
N GLY A 147 3.58 -19.35 12.68
CA GLY A 147 2.58 -19.42 13.74
C GLY A 147 1.42 -18.43 13.57
N LEU A 148 1.33 -17.78 12.42
CA LEU A 148 0.26 -16.86 12.05
C LEU A 148 -0.87 -17.60 11.32
N THR A 149 -2.09 -17.12 11.46
CA THR A 149 -3.26 -17.65 10.73
C THR A 149 -3.76 -16.60 9.75
N LEU A 150 -3.38 -16.74 8.47
CA LEU A 150 -3.83 -15.83 7.41
C LEU A 150 -5.36 -15.98 7.25
N LYS A 151 -6.08 -14.89 7.52
CA LYS A 151 -7.53 -14.79 7.40
C LYS A 151 -7.95 -13.95 6.20
N ILE A 152 -7.17 -12.91 5.90
CA ILE A 152 -7.47 -11.91 4.89
C ILE A 152 -6.21 -11.66 4.07
N ALA A 153 -6.35 -11.62 2.76
CA ALA A 153 -5.34 -11.12 1.82
C ALA A 153 -6.04 -10.06 0.95
N THR A 154 -5.62 -8.81 1.05
CA THR A 154 -6.37 -7.68 0.52
C THR A 154 -5.50 -6.77 -0.34
N PRO A 155 -6.01 -6.21 -1.45
CA PRO A 155 -5.34 -5.14 -2.18
C PRO A 155 -5.14 -3.89 -1.32
N ALA A 156 -4.16 -3.08 -1.65
CA ALA A 156 -3.86 -1.86 -0.92
C ALA A 156 -5.03 -0.87 -0.91
N GLU A 157 -5.77 -0.75 -2.01
CA GLU A 157 -6.92 0.12 -2.16
C GLU A 157 -8.03 -0.22 -1.15
N MET A 158 -8.27 -1.51 -0.93
CA MET A 158 -9.25 -1.96 0.07
C MET A 158 -8.77 -1.68 1.49
N ALA A 159 -7.48 -1.86 1.76
CA ALA A 159 -6.91 -1.48 3.06
C ALA A 159 -7.06 0.03 3.32
N TRP A 160 -6.84 0.89 2.32
CA TRP A 160 -7.10 2.33 2.44
C TRP A 160 -8.58 2.64 2.66
N LEU A 161 -9.50 1.98 1.94
CA LEU A 161 -10.94 2.17 2.13
C LEU A 161 -11.38 1.83 3.54
N ASN A 162 -10.82 0.79 4.16
CA ASN A 162 -11.12 0.45 5.55
C ASN A 162 -10.73 1.60 6.51
N LEU A 163 -9.58 2.25 6.29
CA LEU A 163 -9.16 3.40 7.08
C LEU A 163 -10.06 4.62 6.83
N ILE A 164 -10.33 4.93 5.57
CA ILE A 164 -11.21 6.04 5.16
C ILE A 164 -12.58 5.86 5.78
N ASN A 165 -13.15 4.65 5.71
CA ASN A 165 -14.47 4.34 6.29
C ASN A 165 -14.51 4.42 7.82
N SER A 166 -13.37 4.23 8.48
CA SER A 166 -13.24 4.31 9.94
C SER A 166 -12.91 5.71 10.46
N ALA A 167 -12.45 6.60 9.60
CA ALA A 167 -12.08 7.96 9.94
C ALA A 167 -13.27 8.90 9.87
N ASN A 168 -13.22 10.00 10.63
CA ASN A 168 -14.24 11.03 10.66
C ASN A 168 -13.71 12.32 10.04
N ASN A 169 -14.59 13.15 9.50
CA ASN A 169 -14.26 14.49 8.99
C ASN A 169 -13.18 14.49 7.89
N LEU A 170 -13.26 13.55 6.97
CA LEU A 170 -12.42 13.54 5.79
C LEU A 170 -13.03 14.44 4.69
N PRO A 171 -12.18 14.99 3.80
CA PRO A 171 -12.66 15.68 2.60
C PRO A 171 -13.40 14.70 1.68
N ASP A 172 -14.35 15.20 0.89
CA ASP A 172 -15.12 14.38 -0.06
C ASP A 172 -14.22 13.69 -1.09
N LYS A 173 -13.15 14.37 -1.52
CA LYS A 173 -12.12 13.79 -2.39
C LYS A 173 -10.76 13.89 -1.73
N LEU A 174 -10.02 12.81 -1.76
CA LEU A 174 -8.64 12.76 -1.24
C LEU A 174 -7.75 11.87 -2.11
N CYS A 175 -6.48 12.21 -2.13
CA CYS A 175 -5.43 11.42 -2.75
C CYS A 175 -4.54 10.82 -1.68
N ILE A 176 -4.16 9.56 -1.85
CA ILE A 176 -3.11 8.91 -1.05
C ILE A 176 -1.91 8.65 -1.95
N VAL A 177 -0.74 9.12 -1.52
CA VAL A 177 0.55 8.88 -2.20
C VAL A 177 1.42 8.06 -1.27
N ASP A 178 1.59 6.80 -1.58
CA ASP A 178 2.44 5.85 -0.84
C ASP A 178 3.79 5.73 -1.56
N ILE A 179 4.83 6.32 -0.95
CA ILE A 179 6.17 6.40 -1.53
C ILE A 179 7.02 5.27 -0.93
N GLY A 180 7.02 4.15 -1.62
CA GLY A 180 7.81 2.97 -1.26
C GLY A 180 9.27 3.08 -1.65
N HIS A 181 9.98 1.94 -1.66
CA HIS A 181 11.38 1.89 -2.07
C HIS A 181 11.53 1.83 -3.60
N HIS A 182 10.82 0.95 -4.29
CA HIS A 182 10.87 0.83 -5.75
C HIS A 182 9.69 1.51 -6.45
N LEU A 183 8.55 1.58 -5.79
CA LEU A 183 7.29 2.04 -6.37
C LEU A 183 6.69 3.17 -5.55
N THR A 184 6.05 4.10 -6.23
CA THR A 184 5.12 5.06 -5.62
C THR A 184 3.73 4.77 -6.15
N ARG A 185 2.76 4.63 -5.24
CA ARG A 185 1.36 4.44 -5.59
C ARG A 185 0.60 5.73 -5.34
N VAL A 186 -0.16 6.16 -6.33
CA VAL A 186 -1.14 7.24 -6.24
C VAL A 186 -2.52 6.62 -6.28
N SER A 187 -3.33 6.82 -5.26
CA SER A 187 -4.70 6.30 -5.17
C SER A 187 -5.65 7.44 -4.83
N ILE A 188 -6.74 7.59 -5.58
CA ILE A 188 -7.73 8.65 -5.43
C ILE A 188 -9.04 8.04 -4.97
N PHE A 189 -9.64 8.68 -3.97
CA PHE A 189 -10.89 8.27 -3.35
C PHE A 189 -11.88 9.43 -3.36
N ALA A 190 -13.15 9.13 -3.61
CA ALA A 190 -14.27 10.04 -3.48
C ALA A 190 -15.29 9.46 -2.50
N GLY A 191 -15.54 10.15 -1.41
CA GLY A 191 -16.34 9.60 -0.31
C GLY A 191 -15.76 8.26 0.18
N LYS A 192 -16.57 7.22 0.06
CA LYS A 192 -16.20 5.84 0.44
C LYS A 192 -15.81 4.96 -0.75
N ASN A 193 -15.54 5.54 -1.90
CA ASN A 193 -15.26 4.81 -3.13
C ASN A 193 -13.84 5.04 -3.61
N PHE A 194 -13.19 3.96 -4.05
CA PHE A 194 -11.96 4.04 -4.82
C PHE A 194 -12.30 4.49 -6.24
N VAL A 195 -11.67 5.57 -6.70
CA VAL A 195 -11.93 6.13 -8.03
C VAL A 195 -10.93 5.63 -9.04
N MET A 196 -9.65 5.84 -8.76
CA MET A 196 -8.56 5.37 -9.61
C MET A 196 -7.24 5.28 -8.85
N GLY A 197 -6.31 4.52 -9.40
CA GLY A 197 -4.94 4.45 -8.91
C GLY A 197 -3.95 4.27 -10.03
N LYS A 198 -2.73 4.71 -9.78
CA LYS A 198 -1.59 4.51 -10.66
C LYS A 198 -0.35 4.13 -9.85
N THR A 199 0.37 3.15 -10.34
CA THR A 199 1.70 2.81 -9.85
C THR A 199 2.73 3.53 -10.72
N ILE A 200 3.68 4.21 -10.08
CA ILE A 200 4.82 4.89 -10.67
C ILE A 200 6.05 4.06 -10.29
N GLU A 201 6.85 3.64 -11.24
CA GLU A 201 8.07 2.84 -11.02
C GLU A 201 9.24 3.71 -10.57
N MET A 202 9.00 4.52 -9.56
CA MET A 202 9.96 5.40 -8.90
C MET A 202 9.69 5.40 -7.40
N GLY A 203 10.75 5.45 -6.59
CA GLY A 203 10.66 5.48 -5.14
C GLY A 203 12.00 5.78 -4.50
N GLY A 204 12.24 5.31 -3.29
CA GLY A 204 13.48 5.53 -2.56
C GLY A 204 14.73 4.98 -3.22
N ALA A 205 14.61 3.96 -4.08
CA ALA A 205 15.72 3.39 -4.84
C ALA A 205 16.30 4.39 -5.85
N LEU A 206 15.43 5.18 -6.51
CA LEU A 206 15.89 6.25 -7.39
C LEU A 206 16.83 7.23 -6.67
N ILE A 207 16.55 7.54 -5.40
CA ILE A 207 17.38 8.44 -4.60
C ILE A 207 18.70 7.76 -4.22
N ASP A 208 18.67 6.46 -3.91
CA ASP A 208 19.90 5.67 -3.67
C ASP A 208 20.80 5.66 -4.91
N GLU A 209 20.24 5.39 -6.08
CA GLU A 209 20.94 5.38 -7.37
C GLU A 209 21.51 6.77 -7.72
N THR A 210 20.74 7.82 -7.47
CA THR A 210 21.17 9.22 -7.67
C THR A 210 22.38 9.55 -6.80
N ILE A 211 22.34 9.19 -5.51
CA ILE A 211 23.46 9.42 -4.59
C ILE A 211 24.66 8.56 -4.98
N ALA A 212 24.43 7.31 -5.37
CA ALA A 212 25.49 6.40 -5.81
C ALA A 212 26.25 6.97 -7.01
N ALA A 213 25.53 7.49 -7.99
CA ALA A 213 26.10 8.12 -9.19
C ALA A 213 26.83 9.43 -8.87
N ASP A 214 26.18 10.33 -8.11
CA ASP A 214 26.75 11.65 -7.74
C ASP A 214 28.05 11.51 -6.94
N GLN A 215 28.10 10.54 -6.02
CA GLN A 215 29.22 10.36 -5.10
C GLN A 215 30.19 9.21 -5.48
N GLN A 216 29.92 8.55 -6.62
CA GLN A 216 30.70 7.41 -7.12
C GLN A 216 30.91 6.30 -6.07
N VAL A 217 29.83 5.93 -5.39
CA VAL A 217 29.80 4.87 -4.38
C VAL A 217 28.83 3.77 -4.78
N ASP A 218 28.92 2.60 -4.14
CA ASP A 218 27.93 1.54 -4.35
C ASP A 218 26.55 1.87 -3.72
N ALA A 219 25.53 1.14 -4.16
CA ALA A 219 24.16 1.38 -3.74
C ALA A 219 23.93 1.20 -2.22
N TYR A 220 24.68 0.30 -1.58
CA TYR A 220 24.58 0.09 -0.13
C TYR A 220 25.11 1.30 0.65
N VAL A 221 26.28 1.83 0.24
CA VAL A 221 26.87 3.04 0.82
C VAL A 221 25.97 4.25 0.58
N ALA A 222 25.44 4.40 -0.64
CA ALA A 222 24.50 5.48 -0.99
C ALA A 222 23.27 5.45 -0.08
N ARG A 223 22.67 4.27 0.09
CA ARG A 223 21.52 4.08 0.98
C ARG A 223 21.83 4.44 2.43
N THR A 224 22.99 4.02 2.94
CA THR A 224 23.43 4.36 4.29
C THR A 224 23.59 5.87 4.46
N ARG A 225 24.17 6.54 3.46
CA ARG A 225 24.30 8.01 3.44
C ARG A 225 22.96 8.71 3.41
N LYS A 226 22.01 8.20 2.60
CA LYS A 226 20.62 8.70 2.54
C LYS A 226 19.91 8.58 3.89
N GLU A 227 19.96 7.41 4.51
CA GLU A 227 19.25 7.15 5.77
C GLU A 227 19.76 8.02 6.93
N ALA A 228 21.05 8.33 6.94
CA ALA A 228 21.69 9.18 7.95
C ALA A 228 21.79 10.66 7.53
N ASP A 229 21.30 11.02 6.35
CA ASP A 229 21.52 12.35 5.71
C ASP A 229 22.96 12.84 5.84
N MET A 230 23.92 11.92 5.60
CA MET A 230 25.35 12.19 5.78
C MET A 230 25.79 13.33 4.87
N ASN A 231 26.43 14.33 5.47
CA ASN A 231 26.89 15.56 4.78
C ASN A 231 25.73 16.29 4.04
N LYS A 232 24.50 16.18 4.52
CA LYS A 232 23.30 16.77 3.93
C LYS A 232 23.06 16.29 2.48
N VAL A 233 23.33 15.02 2.20
CA VAL A 233 23.23 14.43 0.86
C VAL A 233 21.82 14.58 0.28
N LEU A 234 20.78 14.61 1.13
CA LEU A 234 19.39 14.79 0.69
C LEU A 234 19.09 16.17 0.11
N THR A 235 20.00 17.15 0.27
CA THR A 235 19.83 18.50 -0.28
C THR A 235 20.73 18.78 -1.49
N CYS A 236 21.47 17.80 -1.99
CA CYS A 236 22.29 17.98 -3.19
C CYS A 236 21.43 18.18 -4.44
N SER A 237 22.00 18.81 -5.48
CA SER A 237 21.29 19.14 -6.72
C SER A 237 20.70 17.89 -7.39
N ALA A 238 21.50 16.83 -7.50
CA ALA A 238 21.05 15.59 -8.13
C ALA A 238 19.82 14.96 -7.42
N CYS A 239 19.79 15.00 -6.07
CA CYS A 239 18.62 14.56 -5.31
C CYS A 239 17.41 15.48 -5.55
N GLN A 240 17.60 16.79 -5.67
CA GLN A 240 16.50 17.73 -5.98
C GLN A 240 15.86 17.41 -7.33
N ASP A 241 16.66 17.08 -8.35
CA ASP A 241 16.16 16.67 -9.67
C ASP A 241 15.33 15.37 -9.58
N ALA A 242 15.80 14.38 -8.80
CA ALA A 242 15.07 13.13 -8.56
C ALA A 242 13.72 13.38 -7.84
N TYR A 243 13.68 14.27 -6.85
CA TYR A 243 12.43 14.65 -6.17
C TYR A 243 11.46 15.34 -7.11
N GLN A 244 11.94 16.25 -7.96
CA GLN A 244 11.09 16.94 -8.94
C GLN A 244 10.54 15.96 -9.97
N ALA A 245 11.35 14.99 -10.43
CA ALA A 245 10.90 13.96 -11.37
C ALA A 245 9.75 13.12 -10.77
N LEU A 246 9.90 12.64 -9.53
CA LEU A 246 8.83 11.89 -8.86
C LEU A 246 7.58 12.76 -8.64
N ALA A 247 7.75 13.98 -8.15
CA ALA A 247 6.64 14.90 -7.92
C ALA A 247 5.89 15.25 -9.22
N PHE A 248 6.60 15.36 -10.34
CA PHE A 248 6.01 15.57 -11.65
C PHE A 248 5.16 14.38 -12.12
N GLU A 249 5.63 13.13 -11.92
CA GLU A 249 4.84 11.93 -12.25
C GLU A 249 3.57 11.83 -11.39
N VAL A 250 3.65 12.20 -10.11
CA VAL A 250 2.47 12.32 -9.23
C VAL A 250 1.50 13.38 -9.79
N MET A 251 2.00 14.57 -10.11
CA MET A 251 1.19 15.66 -10.65
C MET A 251 0.52 15.27 -11.98
N LYS A 252 1.22 14.58 -12.89
CA LYS A 252 0.63 14.06 -14.14
C LYS A 252 -0.55 13.15 -13.87
N THR A 253 -0.45 12.29 -12.86
CA THR A 253 -1.53 11.37 -12.48
C THR A 253 -2.75 12.14 -11.98
N LEU A 254 -2.54 13.16 -11.15
CA LEU A 254 -3.61 14.00 -10.61
C LEU A 254 -4.27 14.84 -11.72
N THR A 255 -3.47 15.35 -12.65
CA THR A 255 -3.97 16.11 -13.81
C THR A 255 -4.83 15.22 -14.71
N PHE A 256 -4.39 13.99 -14.99
CA PHE A 256 -5.20 13.03 -15.76
C PHE A 256 -6.55 12.78 -15.08
N PHE A 257 -6.55 12.58 -13.76
CA PHE A 257 -7.80 12.44 -13.00
C PHE A 257 -8.71 13.65 -13.17
N SER A 258 -8.19 14.86 -13.05
CA SER A 258 -8.99 16.10 -13.17
C SER A 258 -9.68 16.24 -14.54
N TYR A 259 -9.09 15.69 -15.59
CA TYR A 259 -9.70 15.69 -16.94
C TYR A 259 -10.75 14.59 -17.12
N THR A 260 -10.59 13.45 -16.47
CA THR A 260 -11.52 12.32 -16.60
C THR A 260 -12.72 12.43 -15.67
N ASP A 261 -12.59 13.13 -14.55
CA ASP A 261 -13.65 13.31 -13.53
C ASP A 261 -14.40 14.65 -13.66
N ALA A 262 -14.45 15.22 -14.86
CA ALA A 262 -15.14 16.49 -15.11
C ALA A 262 -16.65 16.50 -14.81
N THR A 263 -17.23 15.36 -14.47
CA THR A 263 -18.66 15.19 -14.25
C THR A 263 -19.12 15.28 -12.79
N GLU A 264 -18.21 15.14 -11.81
CA GLU A 264 -18.54 15.21 -10.38
C GLU A 264 -17.76 16.35 -9.69
N GLY A 265 -18.36 17.51 -9.64
CA GLY A 265 -17.79 18.71 -9.05
C GLY A 265 -17.24 18.49 -7.64
N GLY A 266 -15.94 18.65 -7.48
CA GLY A 266 -15.23 18.63 -6.20
C GLY A 266 -13.74 18.79 -6.43
N ASN A 267 -13.10 19.73 -5.69
CA ASN A 267 -11.68 20.00 -5.84
C ASN A 267 -10.87 18.96 -5.04
N LEU A 268 -9.96 18.25 -5.71
CA LEU A 268 -8.98 17.39 -5.05
C LEU A 268 -7.87 18.28 -4.43
N ALA A 269 -8.08 18.70 -3.18
CA ALA A 269 -7.21 19.66 -2.50
C ALA A 269 -6.33 19.02 -1.41
N HIS A 270 -6.57 17.76 -1.05
CA HIS A 270 -5.90 17.09 0.06
C HIS A 270 -5.14 15.85 -0.40
N LEU A 271 -3.84 15.81 -0.08
CA LEU A 271 -2.94 14.70 -0.35
C LEU A 271 -2.45 14.10 0.97
N TYR A 272 -2.68 12.81 1.15
CA TYR A 272 -2.18 12.05 2.28
C TYR A 272 -0.95 11.26 1.83
N TYR A 273 0.21 11.53 2.43
CA TYR A 273 1.45 10.85 2.09
C TYR A 273 1.83 9.80 3.12
N CYS A 274 2.46 8.71 2.67
CA CYS A 274 3.01 7.64 3.48
C CYS A 274 4.14 6.90 2.75
N GLY A 275 4.53 5.76 3.30
CA GLY A 275 5.63 4.94 2.78
C GLY A 275 6.99 5.32 3.34
N GLY A 276 7.95 4.40 3.20
CA GLY A 276 9.27 4.55 3.82
C GLY A 276 10.07 5.75 3.32
N SER A 277 9.88 6.15 2.06
CA SER A 277 10.59 7.29 1.47
C SER A 277 9.91 8.63 1.73
N SER A 278 8.70 8.63 2.26
CA SER A 278 7.95 9.85 2.58
C SER A 278 8.54 10.66 3.75
N VAL A 279 9.50 10.09 4.49
CA VAL A 279 10.24 10.78 5.56
C VAL A 279 11.16 11.88 5.02
N ILE A 280 11.53 11.81 3.73
CA ILE A 280 12.45 12.75 3.10
C ILE A 280 11.77 14.10 2.93
N GLU A 281 12.18 15.08 3.74
CA GLU A 281 11.57 16.41 3.76
C GLU A 281 11.68 17.15 2.42
N PRO A 282 12.84 17.19 1.72
CA PRO A 282 12.91 17.81 0.40
C PRO A 282 11.96 17.20 -0.63
N LEU A 283 11.70 15.89 -0.58
CA LEU A 283 10.71 15.23 -1.45
C LEU A 283 9.27 15.71 -1.16
N ARG A 284 8.90 15.83 0.12
CA ARG A 284 7.59 16.41 0.49
C ARG A 284 7.45 17.83 0.00
N THR A 285 8.50 18.63 0.12
CA THR A 285 8.53 20.01 -0.38
C THR A 285 8.33 20.06 -1.91
N ALA A 286 8.95 19.15 -2.66
CA ALA A 286 8.76 19.03 -4.11
C ALA A 286 7.30 18.67 -4.44
N LEU A 287 6.68 17.73 -3.71
CA LEU A 287 5.27 17.38 -3.89
C LEU A 287 4.33 18.57 -3.63
N ILE A 288 4.55 19.33 -2.55
CA ILE A 288 3.74 20.53 -2.26
C ILE A 288 3.81 21.53 -3.42
N LYS A 289 5.03 21.82 -3.90
CA LYS A 289 5.25 22.77 -4.98
C LYS A 289 4.62 22.36 -6.30
N SER A 290 4.68 21.04 -6.62
CA SER A 290 4.18 20.52 -7.89
C SER A 290 2.66 20.36 -7.90
N THR A 291 2.04 19.97 -6.77
CA THR A 291 0.60 19.65 -6.71
C THR A 291 -0.25 20.81 -6.22
N SER A 292 0.33 21.78 -5.50
CA SER A 292 -0.38 22.87 -4.80
C SER A 292 -1.44 22.37 -3.81
N MET A 293 -1.33 21.11 -3.36
CA MET A 293 -2.28 20.47 -2.43
C MET A 293 -1.83 20.62 -0.98
N THR A 294 -2.78 20.53 -0.07
CA THR A 294 -2.49 20.44 1.36
C THR A 294 -2.03 19.01 1.70
N LEU A 295 -0.79 18.89 2.17
CA LEU A 295 -0.22 17.60 2.56
C LEU A 295 -0.59 17.21 4.00
N HIS A 296 -1.00 15.97 4.16
CA HIS A 296 -1.26 15.33 5.44
C HIS A 296 -0.50 14.01 5.51
N HIS A 297 0.00 13.66 6.68
CA HIS A 297 0.54 12.32 6.87
C HIS A 297 -0.61 11.30 7.02
N ALA A 298 -0.54 10.16 6.33
CA ALA A 298 -1.62 9.16 6.31
C ALA A 298 -1.91 8.50 7.67
N HIS A 299 -1.03 8.64 8.68
CA HIS A 299 -1.33 8.19 10.05
C HIS A 299 -2.59 8.86 10.64
N ARG A 300 -2.97 10.05 10.14
CA ARG A 300 -4.22 10.73 10.56
C ARG A 300 -5.48 9.92 10.26
N LEU A 301 -5.39 8.96 9.35
CA LEU A 301 -6.47 8.03 9.05
C LEU A 301 -6.52 6.86 10.05
N VAL A 302 -5.51 6.70 10.90
CA VAL A 302 -5.36 5.54 11.79
C VAL A 302 -5.67 5.95 13.23
N LYS A 303 -6.56 5.20 13.89
CA LYS A 303 -6.80 5.39 15.32
C LYS A 303 -5.70 4.69 16.10
N MET A 304 -4.90 5.46 16.83
CA MET A 304 -3.82 4.97 17.68
C MET A 304 -4.29 4.81 19.13
N GLY A 305 -3.86 3.74 19.78
CA GLY A 305 -4.01 3.59 21.23
C GLY A 305 -2.92 4.33 22.00
N ASP A 306 -3.08 4.40 23.31
CA ASP A 306 -2.08 4.97 24.20
C ASP A 306 -0.79 4.14 24.18
N ASN A 307 0.37 4.82 24.25
CA ASN A 307 1.70 4.20 24.29
C ASN A 307 2.08 3.33 23.08
N VAL A 308 1.50 3.60 21.90
CA VAL A 308 1.94 2.96 20.66
C VAL A 308 3.21 3.64 20.17
N SER A 309 4.19 2.83 19.72
CA SER A 309 5.45 3.34 19.16
C SER A 309 5.21 4.24 17.94
N ASP A 310 6.04 5.28 17.76
CA ASP A 310 6.05 6.15 16.58
C ASP A 310 6.23 5.39 15.26
N LEU A 311 6.74 4.16 15.31
CA LEU A 311 6.80 3.26 14.16
C LEU A 311 5.42 2.99 13.54
N ALA A 312 4.34 3.10 14.34
CA ALA A 312 2.97 2.96 13.84
C ALA A 312 2.61 4.02 12.77
N LEU A 313 3.29 5.17 12.78
CA LEU A 313 3.08 6.22 11.76
C LEU A 313 3.32 5.71 10.33
N TYR A 314 4.21 4.71 10.18
CA TYR A 314 4.57 4.13 8.87
C TYR A 314 3.73 2.91 8.48
N CYS A 315 2.81 2.48 9.34
CA CYS A 315 2.08 1.22 9.22
C CYS A 315 0.61 1.39 8.83
N ALA A 316 0.22 2.54 8.27
CA ALA A 316 -1.19 2.84 7.98
C ALA A 316 -1.83 1.75 7.09
N LEU A 317 -1.14 1.31 6.05
CA LEU A 317 -1.66 0.30 5.13
C LEU A 317 -1.87 -1.06 5.82
N ALA A 318 -0.91 -1.49 6.65
CA ALA A 318 -1.06 -2.70 7.47
C ALA A 318 -2.21 -2.57 8.47
N ALA A 319 -2.43 -1.37 9.04
CA ALA A 319 -3.56 -1.09 9.93
C ALA A 319 -4.90 -1.23 9.19
N GLY A 320 -5.00 -0.69 7.99
CA GLY A 320 -6.20 -0.80 7.14
C GLY A 320 -6.54 -2.25 6.81
N ALA A 321 -5.55 -3.09 6.49
CA ALA A 321 -5.77 -4.51 6.27
C ALA A 321 -6.29 -5.22 7.52
N ALA A 322 -5.77 -4.88 8.70
CA ALA A 322 -6.22 -5.46 9.97
C ALA A 322 -7.63 -5.02 10.41
N MET A 323 -8.16 -3.97 9.82
CA MET A 323 -9.52 -3.45 10.09
C MET A 323 -10.58 -4.06 9.17
N GLN A 324 -10.20 -4.79 8.13
CA GLN A 324 -11.15 -5.44 7.22
C GLN A 324 -12.01 -6.44 7.99
N GLN A 325 -13.32 -6.30 7.86
CA GLN A 325 -14.29 -7.28 8.39
C GLN A 325 -14.41 -8.44 7.40
N GLN A 326 -14.59 -9.65 7.92
CA GLN A 326 -14.90 -10.84 7.13
C GLN A 326 -16.35 -10.83 6.70
#